data_93c0ac9d3a07ec6bc3d9763daf7b9274
#
_entry.id   93c0ac9d3a07ec6bc3d9763daf7b9274
#
_cell.length_a   1.000
_cell.length_b   1.000
_cell.length_c   1.000
_cell.angle_alpha   90.00
_cell.angle_beta   90.00
_cell.angle_gamma   90.00
#
_symmetry.space_group_name_H-M   'P 1'
#
loop_
_entity.id
_entity.type
_entity.pdbx_description
1 polymer ?
#
loop_
_entity_poly.entity_id
_entity_poly.type
_entity_poly.pdbx_seq_one_letter_code
_entity_poly.pdbx_strand_id
1 'polypeptide(L)'
;ASDVYKRQIYDVCYAKSQREQIDYIKYIDEQYNSERLTNILCDVTDMIGASVLNISKQDYDPQGASVTLLISEKGYPETIDESCNCGRWREEIAAHLDKSHVTVHTYPEYHPDNAIATFRVDIDVSTCGTISPLNTLDFLIDSFDSDIITIDYRVRGFTRDQSGKKLFLDHKMTSIQDYIREETLRRYDAIDVNVYQSNIFHTQMLIKEIELKNYLFKTDVYELPPVSYTHLTLPT
;
A
#
# COMPACT_ATOMS: atom_id res chain seq x y z
N ALA A 1 -8.12 13.98 -14.17
CA ALA A 1 -8.15 13.80 -12.72
C ALA A 1 -6.89 13.06 -12.32
N SER A 2 -6.33 13.39 -11.20
CA SER A 2 -5.18 12.66 -10.62
C SER A 2 -5.63 12.13 -9.28
N ASP A 3 -5.67 10.82 -9.14
CA ASP A 3 -6.03 10.15 -7.91
C ASP A 3 -4.76 9.75 -7.17
N VAL A 4 -4.72 9.93 -5.87
CA VAL A 4 -3.65 9.44 -5.02
C VAL A 4 -4.25 8.58 -3.93
N TYR A 5 -3.71 7.40 -3.84
CA TYR A 5 -4.02 6.42 -2.84
C TYR A 5 -2.74 6.12 -2.06
N LYS A 6 -2.79 6.31 -0.77
CA LYS A 6 -1.71 5.94 0.15
C LYS A 6 -2.22 4.94 1.15
N ARG A 7 -1.44 3.91 1.39
CA ARG A 7 -1.77 2.84 2.31
C ARG A 7 -0.59 2.53 3.21
N GLN A 8 -0.90 2.38 4.49
CA GLN A 8 0.02 1.82 5.47
C GLN A 8 -0.55 0.52 6.02
N ILE A 9 0.28 -0.48 6.07
CA ILE A 9 -0.03 -1.82 6.53
C ILE A 9 0.92 -2.13 7.66
N TYR A 10 0.37 -2.68 8.75
CA TYR A 10 1.16 -3.18 9.86
C TYR A 10 0.77 -4.61 10.16
N ASP A 11 1.79 -5.46 10.25
CA ASP A 11 1.73 -6.77 10.88
C ASP A 11 2.51 -6.72 12.19
N VAL A 12 1.96 -7.28 13.27
CA VAL A 12 2.53 -7.26 14.61
C VAL A 12 2.80 -8.67 15.06
N CYS A 13 4.03 -8.96 15.45
CA CYS A 13 4.46 -10.28 15.85
C CYS A 13 5.12 -10.26 17.23
N TYR A 14 4.79 -11.25 18.06
CA TYR A 14 5.48 -11.49 19.32
C TYR A 14 6.69 -12.40 19.10
N ALA A 15 7.87 -11.86 19.39
CA ALA A 15 9.14 -12.58 19.35
C ALA A 15 9.83 -12.44 20.73
N LYS A 16 9.87 -13.55 21.48
CA LYS A 16 10.22 -13.61 22.90
C LYS A 16 11.65 -13.15 23.20
N SER A 17 12.56 -13.37 22.29
CA SER A 17 13.98 -13.10 22.46
C SER A 17 14.55 -12.27 21.34
N GLN A 18 15.64 -11.58 21.60
CA GLN A 18 16.36 -10.83 20.57
C GLN A 18 16.76 -11.70 19.36
N ARG A 19 17.06 -12.97 19.60
CA ARG A 19 17.39 -13.91 18.53
C ARG A 19 16.17 -14.16 17.64
N GLU A 20 15.00 -14.39 18.25
CA GLU A 20 13.75 -14.58 17.50
C GLU A 20 13.34 -13.32 16.76
N GLN A 21 13.57 -12.13 17.32
CA GLN A 21 13.35 -10.84 16.64
C GLN A 21 14.24 -10.72 15.39
N ILE A 22 15.53 -11.07 15.49
CA ILE A 22 16.45 -11.08 14.35
C ILE A 22 16.01 -12.13 13.31
N ASP A 23 15.58 -13.30 13.77
CA ASP A 23 15.09 -14.35 12.87
C ASP A 23 13.79 -13.94 12.16
N TYR A 24 12.90 -13.19 12.84
CA TYR A 24 11.70 -12.61 12.24
C TYR A 24 12.05 -11.61 11.14
N ILE A 25 12.97 -10.69 11.41
CA ILE A 25 13.43 -9.72 10.39
C ILE A 25 13.95 -10.44 9.14
N LYS A 26 14.79 -11.46 9.32
CA LYS A 26 15.30 -12.25 8.17
C LYS A 26 14.17 -12.94 7.41
N TYR A 27 13.21 -13.51 8.13
CA TYR A 27 12.06 -14.15 7.52
C TYR A 27 11.25 -13.14 6.68
N ILE A 28 10.99 -11.94 7.22
CA ILE A 28 10.27 -10.90 6.51
C ILE A 28 11.04 -10.42 5.27
N ASP A 29 12.35 -10.19 5.37
CA ASP A 29 13.18 -9.79 4.24
C ASP A 29 13.19 -10.85 3.12
N GLU A 30 13.23 -12.14 3.48
CA GLU A 30 13.11 -13.23 2.51
C GLU A 30 11.75 -13.28 1.85
N GLN A 31 10.67 -13.05 2.63
CA GLN A 31 9.28 -13.10 2.14
C GLN A 31 8.89 -11.88 1.32
N TYR A 32 9.38 -10.68 1.65
CA TYR A 32 9.00 -9.40 1.04
C TYR A 32 10.19 -8.65 0.47
N ASN A 33 11.07 -9.37 -0.22
CA ASN A 33 12.18 -8.81 -0.96
C ASN A 33 11.70 -7.99 -2.19
N SER A 34 12.62 -7.23 -2.78
CA SER A 34 12.32 -6.35 -3.91
C SER A 34 11.76 -7.10 -5.13
N GLU A 35 12.12 -8.37 -5.33
CA GLU A 35 11.59 -9.19 -6.43
C GLU A 35 10.11 -9.51 -6.25
N ARG A 36 9.71 -10.03 -5.07
CA ARG A 36 8.30 -10.31 -4.78
C ARG A 36 7.47 -9.04 -4.78
N LEU A 37 7.98 -7.96 -4.21
CA LEU A 37 7.30 -6.66 -4.22
C LEU A 37 7.09 -6.14 -5.65
N THR A 38 8.07 -6.34 -6.54
CA THR A 38 7.95 -6.00 -7.97
C THR A 38 6.77 -6.75 -8.60
N ASN A 39 6.66 -8.06 -8.34
CA ASN A 39 5.56 -8.86 -8.88
C ASN A 39 4.20 -8.35 -8.38
N ILE A 40 4.05 -8.07 -7.09
CA ILE A 40 2.83 -7.49 -6.52
C ILE A 40 2.47 -6.17 -7.21
N LEU A 41 3.43 -5.27 -7.41
CA LEU A 41 3.16 -3.98 -8.05
C LEU A 41 2.87 -4.12 -9.55
N CYS A 42 3.45 -5.09 -10.25
CA CYS A 42 3.11 -5.41 -11.63
C CYS A 42 1.65 -5.88 -11.72
N ASP A 43 1.22 -6.78 -10.84
CA ASP A 43 -0.16 -7.26 -10.78
C ASP A 43 -1.14 -6.09 -10.50
N VAL A 44 -0.80 -5.20 -9.54
CA VAL A 44 -1.57 -3.97 -9.30
C VAL A 44 -1.67 -3.12 -10.56
N THR A 45 -0.56 -2.95 -11.28
CA THR A 45 -0.51 -2.15 -12.52
C THR A 45 -1.41 -2.74 -13.61
N ASP A 46 -1.39 -4.06 -13.78
CA ASP A 46 -2.26 -4.76 -14.72
C ASP A 46 -3.74 -4.67 -14.35
N MET A 47 -4.06 -4.85 -13.05
CA MET A 47 -5.44 -4.74 -12.53
C MET A 47 -6.06 -3.37 -12.76
N ILE A 48 -5.28 -2.29 -12.66
CA ILE A 48 -5.77 -0.94 -12.97
C ILE A 48 -5.76 -0.62 -14.46
N GLY A 49 -5.34 -1.55 -15.31
CA GLY A 49 -5.32 -1.37 -16.77
C GLY A 49 -4.19 -0.45 -17.27
N ALA A 50 -3.12 -0.32 -16.51
CA ALA A 50 -1.93 0.43 -16.89
C ALA A 50 -0.84 -0.47 -17.50
N SER A 51 0.21 0.15 -18.04
CA SER A 51 1.42 -0.53 -18.53
C SER A 51 2.63 -0.02 -17.76
N VAL A 52 3.53 -0.94 -17.41
CA VAL A 52 4.79 -0.60 -16.75
C VAL A 52 5.77 -0.02 -17.78
N LEU A 53 6.38 1.12 -17.44
CA LEU A 53 7.35 1.81 -18.30
C LEU A 53 8.76 1.69 -17.76
N ASN A 54 8.92 1.71 -16.46
CA ASN A 54 10.22 1.54 -15.80
C ASN A 54 10.03 0.95 -14.41
N ILE A 55 11.03 0.21 -13.95
CA ILE A 55 11.09 -0.42 -12.63
C ILE A 55 12.39 0.03 -11.96
N SER A 56 12.28 0.57 -10.76
CA SER A 56 13.40 0.80 -9.85
C SER A 56 13.17 -0.01 -8.59
N LYS A 57 14.14 -0.84 -8.19
CA LYS A 57 14.03 -1.69 -7.02
C LYS A 57 15.34 -1.73 -6.23
N GLN A 58 15.23 -1.88 -4.93
CA GLN A 58 16.35 -1.96 -4.03
C GLN A 58 15.98 -2.75 -2.77
N ASP A 59 16.82 -3.70 -2.40
CA ASP A 59 16.85 -4.28 -1.05
C ASP A 59 17.83 -3.48 -0.21
N TYR A 60 17.46 -3.14 1.01
CA TYR A 60 18.26 -2.31 1.90
C TYR A 60 19.16 -3.18 2.79
N ASP A 61 20.30 -2.63 3.18
CA ASP A 61 21.17 -3.18 4.22
C ASP A 61 21.01 -2.27 5.47
N PRO A 62 20.61 -2.78 6.63
CA PRO A 62 20.51 -4.20 6.98
C PRO A 62 19.19 -4.87 6.64
N GLN A 63 18.11 -4.14 6.34
CA GLN A 63 16.78 -4.74 6.16
C GLN A 63 15.78 -3.80 5.45
N GLY A 64 14.73 -4.41 4.88
CA GLY A 64 13.68 -3.72 4.14
C GLY A 64 13.98 -3.60 2.65
N ALA A 65 12.98 -3.17 1.91
CA ALA A 65 13.08 -3.02 0.46
C ALA A 65 12.22 -1.86 -0.06
N SER A 66 12.52 -1.41 -1.25
CA SER A 66 11.66 -0.49 -1.99
C SER A 66 11.56 -0.87 -3.45
N VAL A 67 10.39 -0.63 -4.02
CA VAL A 67 10.13 -0.77 -5.46
C VAL A 67 9.29 0.41 -5.93
N THR A 68 9.65 0.97 -7.07
CA THR A 68 8.89 2.01 -7.75
C THR A 68 8.67 1.61 -9.20
N LEU A 69 7.42 1.59 -9.63
CA LEU A 69 7.03 1.44 -11.03
C LEU A 69 6.57 2.79 -11.57
N LEU A 70 7.14 3.22 -12.68
CA LEU A 70 6.55 4.26 -13.52
C LEU A 70 5.56 3.59 -14.45
N ILE A 71 4.35 4.13 -14.55
CA ILE A 71 3.24 3.52 -15.27
C ILE A 71 2.55 4.50 -16.20
N SER A 72 1.93 3.98 -17.27
CA SER A 72 1.06 4.75 -18.18
C SER A 72 -0.26 4.06 -18.41
N GLU A 73 -1.30 4.81 -18.76
CA GLU A 73 -2.58 4.23 -19.22
C GLU A 73 -2.36 3.42 -20.53
N LYS A 74 -3.05 2.27 -20.65
CA LYS A 74 -3.05 1.50 -21.92
C LYS A 74 -3.67 2.33 -23.02
N GLY A 75 -2.93 2.57 -24.09
CA GLY A 75 -3.36 3.38 -25.25
C GLY A 75 -2.33 4.42 -25.70
N TYR A 76 -1.29 4.63 -24.93
CA TYR A 76 -0.10 5.32 -25.48
C TYR A 76 0.61 4.37 -26.47
N PRO A 77 1.01 4.85 -27.66
CA PRO A 77 1.68 4.00 -28.63
C PRO A 77 2.96 3.43 -28.03
N GLU A 78 3.06 2.11 -27.98
CA GLU A 78 4.25 1.37 -27.54
C GLU A 78 5.48 1.59 -28.44
N THR A 79 5.28 2.20 -29.59
CA THR A 79 6.32 2.49 -30.57
C THR A 79 6.66 3.98 -30.53
N ILE A 80 7.57 4.36 -29.66
CA ILE A 80 8.40 5.53 -29.93
C ILE A 80 9.35 5.07 -31.05
N ASP A 81 9.06 5.49 -32.28
CA ASP A 81 9.95 5.29 -33.42
C ASP A 81 11.33 5.87 -33.02
N GLU A 82 12.30 4.98 -32.79
CA GLU A 82 13.67 5.37 -32.40
C GLU A 82 14.35 6.27 -33.44
N SER A 83 13.77 6.37 -34.66
CA SER A 83 14.24 7.24 -35.73
C SER A 83 13.86 8.72 -35.53
N CYS A 84 12.93 9.04 -34.61
CA CYS A 84 12.53 10.40 -34.33
C CYS A 84 13.47 11.04 -33.29
N ASN A 85 14.38 11.87 -33.75
CA ASN A 85 15.35 12.64 -32.95
C ASN A 85 14.65 13.79 -32.18
N CYS A 86 13.59 13.49 -31.41
CA CYS A 86 12.78 14.45 -30.67
C CYS A 86 13.09 14.38 -29.17
N GLY A 87 14.17 14.99 -28.74
CA GLY A 87 14.48 15.16 -27.30
C GLY A 87 13.29 15.72 -26.51
N ARG A 88 12.48 16.57 -27.15
CA ARG A 88 11.30 17.20 -26.55
C ARG A 88 10.20 16.22 -26.17
N TRP A 89 9.94 15.18 -26.96
CA TRP A 89 8.94 14.15 -26.67
C TRP A 89 9.32 13.27 -25.47
N ARG A 90 10.61 13.00 -25.29
CA ARG A 90 11.09 12.26 -24.11
C ARG A 90 10.90 13.06 -22.82
N GLU A 91 11.10 14.36 -22.86
CA GLU A 91 10.87 15.24 -21.70
C GLU A 91 9.39 15.39 -21.39
N GLU A 92 8.50 15.49 -22.39
CA GLU A 92 7.05 15.56 -22.20
C GLU A 92 6.49 14.24 -21.69
N ILE A 93 6.94 13.09 -22.19
CA ILE A 93 6.57 11.77 -21.68
C ILE A 93 7.06 11.62 -20.26
N ALA A 94 8.34 11.91 -19.96
CA ALA A 94 8.87 11.83 -18.60
C ALA A 94 8.10 12.75 -17.64
N ALA A 95 7.78 13.98 -18.03
CA ALA A 95 7.00 14.91 -17.22
C ALA A 95 5.54 14.45 -17.00
N HIS A 96 4.96 13.69 -17.93
CA HIS A 96 3.65 13.08 -17.77
C HIS A 96 3.71 11.83 -16.86
N LEU A 97 4.77 11.08 -16.98
CA LEU A 97 5.06 9.87 -16.20
C LEU A 97 5.39 10.15 -14.74
N ASP A 98 5.98 11.30 -14.43
CA ASP A 98 6.23 11.77 -13.06
C ASP A 98 4.96 11.85 -12.19
N LYS A 99 3.78 11.74 -12.82
CA LYS A 99 2.48 11.82 -12.14
C LYS A 99 1.81 10.48 -11.92
N SER A 100 2.23 9.42 -12.61
CA SER A 100 1.64 8.08 -12.51
C SER A 100 2.71 7.09 -12.08
N HIS A 101 2.56 6.59 -10.87
CA HIS A 101 3.50 5.64 -10.30
C HIS A 101 2.83 4.75 -9.25
N VAL A 102 3.43 3.60 -9.04
CA VAL A 102 3.14 2.71 -7.92
C VAL A 102 4.43 2.48 -7.17
N THR A 103 4.45 2.77 -5.88
CA THR A 103 5.61 2.53 -5.03
C THR A 103 5.27 1.72 -3.79
N VAL A 104 6.24 0.96 -3.32
CA VAL A 104 6.18 0.26 -2.04
C VAL A 104 7.50 0.44 -1.30
N HIS A 105 7.40 0.66 0.02
CA HIS A 105 8.51 0.64 0.94
C HIS A 105 8.17 -0.28 2.10
N THR A 106 9.12 -1.12 2.51
CA THR A 106 8.96 -2.02 3.64
C THR A 106 9.91 -1.68 4.77
N TYR A 107 9.41 -1.81 5.98
CA TYR A 107 10.12 -1.49 7.22
C TYR A 107 9.90 -2.62 8.24
N PRO A 108 10.68 -3.70 8.17
CA PRO A 108 10.72 -4.70 9.22
C PRO A 108 11.50 -4.13 10.41
N GLU A 109 10.87 -4.10 11.59
CA GLU A 109 11.42 -3.47 12.79
C GLU A 109 11.20 -4.35 14.01
N TYR A 110 12.01 -4.20 15.04
CA TYR A 110 11.79 -4.76 16.35
C TYR A 110 12.16 -3.78 17.45
N HIS A 111 11.52 -3.91 18.59
CA HIS A 111 11.81 -3.10 19.75
C HIS A 111 12.62 -3.91 20.77
N PRO A 112 13.84 -3.50 21.14
CA PRO A 112 14.73 -4.30 21.98
C PRO A 112 14.18 -4.55 23.39
N ASP A 113 13.35 -3.63 23.92
CA ASP A 113 12.79 -3.73 25.28
C ASP A 113 11.43 -4.42 25.33
N ASN A 114 10.80 -4.65 24.21
CA ASN A 114 9.51 -5.32 24.08
C ASN A 114 9.67 -6.58 23.24
N ALA A 115 9.01 -7.63 23.61
CA ALA A 115 8.99 -8.86 22.82
C ALA A 115 8.10 -8.72 21.57
N ILE A 116 8.20 -7.58 20.87
CA ILE A 116 7.39 -7.26 19.71
C ILE A 116 8.31 -6.94 18.52
N ALA A 117 7.99 -7.58 17.40
CA ALA A 117 8.51 -7.24 16.10
C ALA A 117 7.35 -6.75 15.22
N THR A 118 7.61 -5.84 14.33
CA THR A 118 6.60 -5.27 13.43
C THR A 118 7.09 -5.27 12.00
N PHE A 119 6.16 -5.43 11.09
CA PHE A 119 6.40 -5.25 9.67
C PHE A 119 5.45 -4.19 9.14
N ARG A 120 6.01 -3.04 8.74
CA ARG A 120 5.25 -1.96 8.13
C ARG A 120 5.51 -1.93 6.62
N VAL A 121 4.43 -1.76 5.87
CA VAL A 121 4.49 -1.55 4.42
C VAL A 121 3.78 -0.26 4.07
N ASP A 122 4.46 0.64 3.38
CA ASP A 122 3.89 1.86 2.82
C ASP A 122 3.74 1.70 1.31
N ILE A 123 2.51 1.82 0.80
CA ILE A 123 2.20 1.70 -0.62
C ILE A 123 1.54 2.99 -1.10
N ASP A 124 2.08 3.57 -2.17
CA ASP A 124 1.51 4.72 -2.86
C ASP A 124 1.13 4.33 -4.30
N VAL A 125 -0.12 4.58 -4.67
CA VAL A 125 -0.61 4.46 -6.05
C VAL A 125 -1.09 5.81 -6.51
N SER A 126 -0.37 6.43 -7.42
CA SER A 126 -0.70 7.73 -8.00
C SER A 126 -1.04 7.55 -9.49
N THR A 127 -2.27 7.85 -9.86
CA THR A 127 -2.77 7.70 -11.22
C THR A 127 -3.18 9.04 -11.82
N CYS A 128 -3.09 9.15 -13.14
CA CYS A 128 -3.63 10.25 -13.93
C CYS A 128 -4.76 9.72 -14.82
N GLY A 129 -5.74 10.56 -15.17
CA GLY A 129 -6.80 10.17 -16.09
C GLY A 129 -7.98 9.49 -15.42
N THR A 130 -8.47 8.40 -16.01
CA THR A 130 -9.70 7.70 -15.57
C THR A 130 -9.44 6.42 -14.77
N ILE A 131 -8.18 6.07 -14.55
CA ILE A 131 -7.81 4.87 -13.81
C ILE A 131 -8.09 5.06 -12.33
N SER A 132 -8.89 4.17 -11.74
CA SER A 132 -9.12 4.13 -10.29
C SER A 132 -8.28 3.04 -9.63
N PRO A 133 -7.45 3.37 -8.65
CA PRO A 133 -6.66 2.39 -7.92
C PRO A 133 -7.46 1.57 -6.90
N LEU A 134 -8.71 1.97 -6.60
CA LEU A 134 -9.53 1.34 -5.56
C LEU A 134 -9.85 -0.13 -5.83
N ASN A 135 -9.89 -0.55 -7.09
CA ASN A 135 -10.17 -1.94 -7.45
C ASN A 135 -9.06 -2.92 -7.05
N THR A 136 -7.91 -2.42 -6.60
CA THR A 136 -6.77 -3.26 -6.16
C THR A 136 -6.72 -3.47 -4.64
N LEU A 137 -7.67 -2.89 -3.89
CA LEU A 137 -7.65 -2.90 -2.43
C LEU A 137 -7.62 -4.31 -1.84
N ASP A 138 -8.53 -5.18 -2.27
CA ASP A 138 -8.58 -6.56 -1.77
C ASP A 138 -7.30 -7.33 -2.08
N PHE A 139 -6.79 -7.21 -3.31
CA PHE A 139 -5.55 -7.84 -3.71
C PHE A 139 -4.37 -7.42 -2.83
N LEU A 140 -4.25 -6.12 -2.56
CA LEU A 140 -3.21 -5.61 -1.68
C LEU A 140 -3.42 -6.05 -0.22
N ILE A 141 -4.66 -6.12 0.27
CA ILE A 141 -4.97 -6.63 1.61
C ILE A 141 -4.53 -8.10 1.73
N ASP A 142 -4.87 -8.91 0.74
CA ASP A 142 -4.54 -10.33 0.74
C ASP A 142 -3.05 -10.61 0.52
N SER A 143 -2.30 -9.66 -0.08
CA SER A 143 -0.87 -9.82 -0.36
C SER A 143 0.04 -9.66 0.88
N PHE A 144 -0.45 -9.03 1.95
CA PHE A 144 0.35 -8.61 3.10
C PHE A 144 -0.28 -9.00 4.44
N ASP A 145 -0.90 -10.05 4.63
CA ASP A 145 -1.46 -10.57 5.90
C ASP A 145 -1.41 -9.57 7.09
N SER A 146 -2.34 -8.60 7.10
CA SER A 146 -2.19 -7.34 7.83
C SER A 146 -3.10 -7.29 9.06
N ASP A 147 -2.57 -6.88 10.20
CA ASP A 147 -3.35 -6.63 11.44
C ASP A 147 -4.01 -5.25 11.42
N ILE A 148 -3.28 -4.25 10.95
CA ILE A 148 -3.73 -2.86 10.91
C ILE A 148 -3.52 -2.32 9.49
N ILE A 149 -4.57 -1.69 8.96
CA ILE A 149 -4.55 -1.11 7.63
C ILE A 149 -5.07 0.32 7.72
N THR A 150 -4.30 1.26 7.20
CA THR A 150 -4.71 2.65 7.04
C THR A 150 -4.73 2.99 5.57
N ILE A 151 -5.86 3.50 5.07
CA ILE A 151 -6.07 3.82 3.66
C ILE A 151 -6.43 5.30 3.55
N ASP A 152 -5.62 6.04 2.81
CA ASP A 152 -5.90 7.42 2.42
C ASP A 152 -6.16 7.49 0.93
N TYR A 153 -7.31 7.97 0.53
CA TYR A 153 -7.67 8.19 -0.87
C TYR A 153 -8.04 9.64 -1.11
N ARG A 154 -7.46 10.23 -2.14
CA ARG A 154 -7.73 11.61 -2.52
C ARG A 154 -7.92 11.74 -4.02
N VAL A 155 -9.05 12.29 -4.42
CA VAL A 155 -9.29 12.73 -5.79
C VAL A 155 -8.78 14.17 -5.95
N ARG A 156 -7.75 14.36 -6.76
CA ARG A 156 -7.11 15.68 -6.98
C ARG A 156 -7.65 16.42 -8.18
N GLY A 157 -8.35 15.75 -9.09
CA GLY A 157 -8.88 16.33 -10.31
C GLY A 157 -10.06 17.26 -10.03
N PHE A 158 -10.05 18.43 -10.66
CA PHE A 158 -11.20 19.32 -10.67
C PHE A 158 -11.30 20.05 -12.00
N THR A 159 -12.51 20.40 -12.39
CA THR A 159 -12.79 21.41 -13.41
C THR A 159 -13.38 22.65 -12.74
N ARG A 160 -13.56 23.72 -13.51
CA ARG A 160 -14.27 24.91 -13.06
C ARG A 160 -15.50 25.13 -13.94
N ASP A 161 -16.60 25.50 -13.34
CA ASP A 161 -17.75 26.01 -14.08
C ASP A 161 -17.50 27.44 -14.60
N GLN A 162 -18.49 27.98 -15.31
CA GLN A 162 -18.40 29.34 -15.86
C GLN A 162 -18.30 30.44 -14.78
N SER A 163 -18.67 30.13 -13.54
CA SER A 163 -18.56 31.02 -12.39
C SER A 163 -17.19 30.94 -11.69
N GLY A 164 -16.32 30.02 -12.14
CA GLY A 164 -15.02 29.76 -11.53
C GLY A 164 -15.06 28.81 -10.32
N LYS A 165 -16.24 28.27 -9.99
CA LYS A 165 -16.40 27.31 -8.91
C LYS A 165 -15.74 25.99 -9.29
N LYS A 166 -14.96 25.41 -8.36
CA LYS A 166 -14.37 24.08 -8.52
C LYS A 166 -15.46 23.03 -8.53
N LEU A 167 -15.47 22.19 -9.56
CA LEU A 167 -16.27 20.99 -9.67
C LEU A 167 -15.31 19.81 -9.71
N PHE A 168 -15.37 18.95 -8.73
CA PHE A 168 -14.67 17.68 -8.78
C PHE A 168 -15.44 16.76 -9.73
N LEU A 169 -14.76 16.34 -10.79
CA LEU A 169 -15.42 15.66 -11.92
C LEU A 169 -15.80 14.22 -11.63
N ASP A 170 -15.40 13.66 -10.50
CA ASP A 170 -15.59 12.24 -10.29
C ASP A 170 -15.95 11.84 -8.87
N HIS A 171 -16.65 10.78 -8.86
CA HIS A 171 -17.03 9.85 -7.82
C HIS A 171 -17.97 10.40 -6.77
N LYS A 172 -19.23 10.05 -6.91
CA LYS A 172 -20.18 9.99 -5.78
C LYS A 172 -19.74 8.84 -4.84
N MET A 173 -18.50 8.90 -4.39
CA MET A 173 -17.94 7.95 -3.45
C MET A 173 -18.41 8.34 -2.05
N THR A 174 -18.90 7.39 -1.28
CA THR A 174 -19.32 7.58 0.10
C THR A 174 -18.28 7.04 1.07
N SER A 175 -17.66 5.94 0.75
CA SER A 175 -16.66 5.27 1.58
C SER A 175 -15.67 4.49 0.73
N ILE A 176 -14.44 4.34 1.22
CA ILE A 176 -13.46 3.39 0.67
C ILE A 176 -13.96 1.95 0.85
N GLN A 177 -14.71 1.68 1.91
CA GLN A 177 -15.26 0.35 2.22
C GLN A 177 -16.18 -0.18 1.11
N ASP A 178 -16.80 0.70 0.31
CA ASP A 178 -17.64 0.30 -0.84
C ASP A 178 -16.86 -0.45 -1.94
N TYR A 179 -15.51 -0.38 -1.90
CA TYR A 179 -14.59 -1.02 -2.85
C TYR A 179 -13.86 -2.23 -2.25
N ILE A 180 -14.20 -2.63 -1.03
CA ILE A 180 -13.61 -3.78 -0.33
C ILE A 180 -14.67 -4.87 -0.23
N ARG A 181 -14.28 -6.11 -0.53
CA ARG A 181 -15.19 -7.27 -0.43
C ARG A 181 -15.75 -7.41 0.98
N GLU A 182 -17.01 -7.81 1.08
CA GLU A 182 -17.67 -8.04 2.35
C GLU A 182 -16.94 -9.11 3.21
N GLU A 183 -16.36 -10.11 2.58
CA GLU A 183 -15.56 -11.13 3.25
C GLU A 183 -14.33 -10.53 3.95
N THR A 184 -13.64 -9.63 3.27
CA THR A 184 -12.51 -8.88 3.83
C THR A 184 -12.98 -7.99 4.98
N LEU A 185 -14.06 -7.22 4.80
CA LEU A 185 -14.60 -6.33 5.83
C LEU A 185 -15.08 -7.08 7.09
N ARG A 186 -15.54 -8.32 6.96
CA ARG A 186 -15.92 -9.13 8.12
C ARG A 186 -14.74 -9.44 9.06
N ARG A 187 -13.53 -9.48 8.53
CA ARG A 187 -12.30 -9.76 9.29
C ARG A 187 -11.83 -8.54 10.10
N TYR A 188 -12.27 -7.35 9.74
CA TYR A 188 -11.77 -6.09 10.32
C TYR A 188 -12.89 -5.27 10.95
N ASP A 189 -12.54 -4.51 11.99
CA ASP A 189 -13.30 -3.34 12.42
C ASP A 189 -12.82 -2.15 11.61
N ALA A 190 -13.71 -1.56 10.80
CA ALA A 190 -13.38 -0.49 9.88
C ALA A 190 -14.05 0.83 10.30
N ILE A 191 -13.28 1.92 10.31
CA ILE A 191 -13.74 3.26 10.67
C ILE A 191 -13.36 4.24 9.55
N ASP A 192 -14.34 5.01 9.09
CA ASP A 192 -14.13 6.08 8.11
C ASP A 192 -14.05 7.44 8.78
N VAL A 193 -13.11 8.26 8.30
CA VAL A 193 -13.00 9.69 8.61
C VAL A 193 -12.88 10.46 7.30
N ASN A 194 -14.01 10.89 6.74
CA ASN A 194 -14.06 11.47 5.39
C ASN A 194 -14.26 12.99 5.42
N VAL A 195 -13.57 13.70 4.52
CA VAL A 195 -13.75 15.14 4.27
C VAL A 195 -14.29 15.33 2.85
N TYR A 196 -15.58 15.14 2.69
CA TYR A 196 -16.27 15.14 1.39
C TYR A 196 -16.04 16.42 0.57
N GLN A 197 -16.00 17.60 1.23
CA GLN A 197 -15.79 18.88 0.56
C GLN A 197 -14.43 18.99 -0.12
N SER A 198 -13.48 18.16 0.30
CA SER A 198 -12.09 18.12 -0.23
C SER A 198 -11.78 16.85 -1.00
N ASN A 199 -12.76 15.97 -1.19
CA ASN A 199 -12.58 14.64 -1.78
C ASN A 199 -11.43 13.86 -1.14
N ILE A 200 -11.39 13.89 0.20
CA ILE A 200 -10.45 13.14 1.02
C ILE A 200 -11.24 12.07 1.76
N PHE A 201 -10.82 10.83 1.60
CA PHE A 201 -11.39 9.66 2.23
C PHE A 201 -10.30 8.96 3.02
N HIS A 202 -10.60 8.64 4.25
CA HIS A 202 -9.69 7.94 5.14
C HIS A 202 -10.42 6.77 5.78
N THR A 203 -9.84 5.58 5.73
CA THR A 203 -10.37 4.37 6.37
C THR A 203 -9.28 3.72 7.17
N GLN A 204 -9.53 3.46 8.44
CA GLN A 204 -8.71 2.62 9.29
C GLN A 204 -9.39 1.29 9.53
N MET A 205 -8.65 0.20 9.40
CA MET A 205 -9.15 -1.16 9.61
C MET A 205 -8.24 -1.87 10.61
N LEU A 206 -8.84 -2.50 11.60
CA LEU A 206 -8.17 -3.29 12.62
C LEU A 206 -8.71 -4.71 12.60
N ILE A 207 -7.84 -5.70 12.56
CA ILE A 207 -8.27 -7.11 12.58
C ILE A 207 -9.02 -7.43 13.87
N LYS A 208 -10.17 -8.11 13.75
CA LYS A 208 -11.03 -8.45 14.92
C LYS A 208 -10.46 -9.54 15.76
N GLU A 209 -9.88 -10.54 15.11
CA GLU A 209 -9.38 -11.74 15.76
C GLU A 209 -7.97 -12.02 15.26
N ILE A 210 -6.99 -11.95 16.16
CA ILE A 210 -5.62 -12.36 15.88
C ILE A 210 -5.53 -13.85 16.21
N GLU A 211 -5.27 -14.66 15.20
CA GLU A 211 -4.93 -16.07 15.44
C GLU A 211 -3.56 -16.16 16.11
N LEU A 212 -3.51 -16.68 17.34
CA LEU A 212 -2.26 -16.76 18.12
C LEU A 212 -1.09 -17.38 17.36
N LYS A 213 -1.34 -18.36 16.48
CA LYS A 213 -0.29 -18.97 15.65
C LYS A 213 0.39 -17.99 14.68
N ASN A 214 -0.35 -16.96 14.21
CA ASN A 214 0.17 -15.93 13.32
C ASN A 214 0.88 -14.82 14.09
N TYR A 215 0.42 -14.58 15.34
CA TYR A 215 1.02 -13.59 16.23
C TYR A 215 2.32 -14.07 16.89
N LEU A 216 2.51 -15.38 17.05
CA LEU A 216 3.65 -15.96 17.74
C LEU A 216 4.73 -16.43 16.75
N PHE A 217 5.86 -15.75 16.72
CA PHE A 217 6.98 -16.18 15.90
C PHE A 217 7.85 -17.18 16.67
N LYS A 218 7.85 -18.45 16.21
CA LYS A 218 8.63 -19.56 16.80
C LYS A 218 8.44 -19.78 18.32
N THR A 219 7.39 -19.22 18.90
CA THR A 219 7.08 -19.35 20.33
C THR A 219 5.86 -20.23 20.50
N ASP A 220 5.91 -21.20 21.41
CA ASP A 220 4.75 -22.01 21.75
C ASP A 220 3.80 -21.22 22.66
N VAL A 221 2.48 -21.35 22.44
CA VAL A 221 1.43 -20.71 23.26
C VAL A 221 1.62 -20.99 24.75
N TYR A 222 2.08 -22.17 25.11
CA TYR A 222 2.33 -22.56 26.51
C TYR A 222 3.53 -21.84 27.16
N GLU A 223 4.38 -21.19 26.37
CA GLU A 223 5.53 -20.43 26.85
C GLU A 223 5.22 -18.96 27.15
N LEU A 224 4.01 -18.51 26.85
CA LEU A 224 3.59 -17.13 27.09
C LEU A 224 3.41 -16.88 28.60
N PRO A 225 3.92 -15.77 29.13
CA PRO A 225 3.64 -15.37 30.50
C PRO A 225 2.12 -15.09 30.65
N PRO A 226 1.52 -15.41 31.82
CA PRO A 226 0.08 -15.27 32.03
C PRO A 226 -0.50 -13.86 31.84
N VAL A 227 0.32 -12.85 31.81
CA VAL A 227 -0.06 -11.42 31.69
C VAL A 227 0.01 -10.89 30.25
N SER A 228 0.46 -11.67 29.28
CA SER A 228 0.63 -11.20 27.88
C SER A 228 -0.69 -10.88 27.17
N TYR A 229 -1.81 -11.32 27.70
CA TYR A 229 -3.14 -11.10 27.12
C TYR A 229 -3.78 -9.75 27.45
N THR A 230 -3.23 -8.99 28.41
CA THR A 230 -3.90 -7.78 28.94
C THR A 230 -3.34 -6.45 28.42
N HIS A 231 -2.30 -6.44 27.59
CA HIS A 231 -1.60 -5.21 27.19
C HIS A 231 -1.46 -5.00 25.67
N LEU A 232 -2.33 -5.59 24.87
CA LEU A 232 -2.50 -5.16 23.49
C LEU A 232 -3.33 -3.86 23.42
N THR A 233 -2.86 -2.80 24.08
CA THR A 233 -3.29 -1.46 23.76
C THR A 233 -2.40 -0.98 22.62
N LEU A 234 -2.99 -0.89 21.43
CA LEU A 234 -2.36 -0.29 20.27
C LEU A 234 -1.89 1.13 20.61
N PRO A 235 -0.73 1.57 20.11
CA PRO A 235 -0.33 2.95 20.26
C PRO A 235 -1.36 3.84 19.57
N THR A 236 -1.95 4.76 20.33
CA THR A 236 -2.83 5.84 19.86
C THR A 236 -2.04 6.88 19.09
#